data_e8e6f192c67713f9687dbe5cbbad3cef
#
_entry.id   e8e6f192c67713f9687dbe5cbbad3cef
#
_cell.length_a   1.000
_cell.length_b   1.000
_cell.length_c   1.000
_cell.angle_alpha   90.00
_cell.angle_beta   90.00
_cell.angle_gamma   90.00
#
_symmetry.space_group_name_H-M   'P 1'
#
loop_
_entity.id
_entity.type
_entity.pdbx_description
1 polymer ?
#
loop_
_entity_poly.entity_id
_entity_poly.type
_entity_poly.pdbx_seq_one_letter_code
_entity_poly.pdbx_strand_id
1 'polypeptide(L)'
;NQSGQCDKALVWNWVNDAFSLRDIPDLGHIAYGTIEDETSLTTWAAATPTWTTVTGHWASNWNTVENVLVFASPTNTKVYRDRVGYQADGVNMNSYIERIGYAMDEQNNPDQSSVKHIKAIWPKMTIDKSDTVDFYIGTQMSTEEAVSWEGPIQFNPDTQSKVSCRASGKLYGLRIESDNDSQWRLEGLEFEVQNSGRRGSRSY
;
A
#
# COMPACT_ATOMS: atom_id res chain seq x y z
N ASN A 1 -12.32 0.97 17.85
CA ASN A 1 -12.02 -0.29 18.51
C ASN A 1 -12.75 -0.35 19.86
N GLN A 2 -13.60 -1.37 20.10
CA GLN A 2 -14.35 -1.54 21.35
C GLN A 2 -13.54 -2.26 22.44
N SER A 3 -12.38 -2.84 22.09
CA SER A 3 -11.53 -3.58 23.05
C SER A 3 -10.68 -2.67 23.93
N GLY A 4 -10.55 -1.38 23.60
CA GLY A 4 -9.65 -0.45 24.28
C GLY A 4 -8.16 -0.67 24.00
N GLN A 5 -7.83 -1.60 23.09
CA GLN A 5 -6.47 -1.90 22.66
C GLN A 5 -6.16 -1.20 21.31
N CYS A 6 -4.89 -0.90 21.06
CA CYS A 6 -4.47 -0.30 19.80
C CYS A 6 -4.45 -1.35 18.69
N ASP A 7 -5.21 -1.12 17.63
CA ASP A 7 -5.28 -1.96 16.42
C ASP A 7 -4.69 -1.26 15.18
N LYS A 8 -4.26 0.00 15.34
CA LYS A 8 -3.66 0.80 14.26
C LYS A 8 -2.40 1.50 14.74
N ALA A 9 -1.41 1.57 13.87
CA ALA A 9 -0.20 2.33 14.05
C ALA A 9 -0.13 3.46 13.03
N LEU A 10 0.22 4.66 13.48
CA LEU A 10 0.62 5.75 12.61
C LEU A 10 2.14 5.65 12.39
N VAL A 11 2.53 5.46 11.15
CA VAL A 11 3.94 5.41 10.74
C VAL A 11 4.32 6.73 10.12
N TRP A 12 5.34 7.38 10.66
CA TRP A 12 5.91 8.60 10.14
C TRP A 12 7.26 8.34 9.49
N ASN A 13 7.36 8.64 8.19
CA ASN A 13 8.62 8.65 7.48
C ASN A 13 9.22 10.07 7.58
N TRP A 14 10.16 10.24 8.47
CA TRP A 14 10.80 11.53 8.75
C TRP A 14 11.66 12.07 7.59
N VAL A 15 12.04 11.21 6.62
CA VAL A 15 12.85 11.63 5.45
C VAL A 15 12.01 12.41 4.45
N ASN A 16 10.79 11.96 4.21
CA ASN A 16 9.87 12.56 3.22
C ASN A 16 8.73 13.32 3.88
N ASP A 17 8.71 13.38 5.22
CA ASP A 17 7.60 13.94 6.01
C ASP A 17 6.23 13.35 5.64
N ALA A 18 6.21 12.03 5.38
CA ALA A 18 5.04 11.30 4.97
C ALA A 18 4.49 10.44 6.10
N PHE A 19 3.16 10.39 6.21
CA PHE A 19 2.46 9.57 7.19
C PHE A 19 1.70 8.44 6.51
N SER A 20 1.68 7.28 7.15
CA SER A 20 0.84 6.15 6.75
C SER A 20 0.19 5.52 7.98
N LEU A 21 -0.98 4.93 7.76
CA LEU A 21 -1.66 4.10 8.75
C LEU A 21 -1.37 2.63 8.43
N ARG A 22 -1.12 1.86 9.46
CA ARG A 22 -0.90 0.43 9.37
C ARG A 22 -1.81 -0.28 10.36
N ASP A 23 -2.45 -1.33 9.91
CA ASP A 23 -3.16 -2.23 10.80
C ASP A 23 -2.16 -3.11 11.55
N ILE A 24 -2.35 -3.22 12.84
CA ILE A 24 -1.54 -4.06 13.74
C ILE A 24 -2.48 -4.99 14.50
N PRO A 25 -2.01 -6.17 14.93
CA PRO A 25 -2.82 -6.99 15.82
C PRO A 25 -3.11 -6.22 17.11
N ASP A 26 -4.25 -6.51 17.75
CA ASP A 26 -4.62 -5.92 19.03
C ASP A 26 -3.41 -5.89 19.97
N LEU A 27 -2.89 -4.70 20.23
CA LEU A 27 -1.59 -4.51 20.85
C LEU A 27 -1.71 -4.40 22.38
N GLY A 28 -1.15 -5.36 23.09
CA GLY A 28 -0.96 -5.28 24.54
C GLY A 28 0.42 -4.75 24.93
N HIS A 29 1.45 -5.10 24.16
CA HIS A 29 2.81 -4.65 24.40
C HIS A 29 3.61 -4.60 23.11
N ILE A 30 4.55 -3.65 23.05
CA ILE A 30 5.49 -3.49 21.95
C ILE A 30 6.90 -3.44 22.52
N ALA A 31 7.82 -4.13 21.91
CA ALA A 31 9.23 -4.15 22.30
C ALA A 31 10.12 -4.09 21.05
N TYR A 32 11.25 -3.46 21.23
CA TYR A 32 12.33 -3.49 20.24
C TYR A 32 13.39 -4.46 20.75
N GLY A 33 13.74 -5.42 19.90
CA GLY A 33 14.65 -6.46 20.29
C GLY A 33 15.46 -6.99 19.10
N THR A 34 16.35 -7.92 19.40
CA THR A 34 17.15 -8.61 18.41
C THR A 34 16.63 -10.02 18.24
N ILE A 35 16.42 -10.45 17.02
CA ILE A 35 16.07 -11.84 16.69
C ILE A 35 17.20 -12.43 15.88
N GLU A 36 17.61 -13.63 16.22
CA GLU A 36 18.53 -14.41 15.41
C GLU A 36 17.77 -14.97 14.20
N ASP A 37 18.35 -14.86 13.03
CA ASP A 37 17.78 -15.43 11.81
C ASP A 37 17.89 -16.97 11.90
N GLU A 38 16.73 -17.63 11.98
CA GLU A 38 16.69 -19.11 12.06
C GLU A 38 17.33 -19.79 10.84
N THR A 39 17.44 -19.09 9.71
CA THR A 39 18.10 -19.63 8.51
C THR A 39 19.61 -19.71 8.64
N SER A 40 20.20 -18.99 9.60
CA SER A 40 21.62 -19.00 9.89
C SER A 40 22.02 -19.98 11.00
N LEU A 41 21.04 -20.56 11.70
CA LEU A 41 21.27 -21.55 12.77
C LEU A 41 21.65 -22.91 12.17
N THR A 42 22.89 -23.04 11.72
CA THR A 42 23.46 -24.33 11.43
C THR A 42 23.72 -25.03 12.79
N THR A 43 22.85 -25.97 13.16
CA THR A 43 23.10 -26.78 14.34
C THR A 43 24.40 -27.62 14.13
N TRP A 44 25.09 -27.94 15.20
CA TRP A 44 26.30 -28.79 15.13
C TRP A 44 26.07 -30.07 14.31
N ALA A 45 24.86 -30.62 14.33
CA ALA A 45 24.50 -31.83 13.59
C ALA A 45 24.28 -31.55 12.09
N ALA A 46 23.96 -30.33 11.70
CA ALA A 46 23.72 -29.91 10.31
C ALA A 46 24.94 -29.21 9.70
N ALA A 47 25.97 -28.91 10.46
CA ALA A 47 27.19 -28.28 9.98
C ALA A 47 27.95 -29.29 9.07
N THR A 48 27.77 -29.11 7.77
CA THR A 48 28.46 -29.94 6.74
C THR A 48 29.91 -29.56 6.45
N PRO A 49 30.43 -28.34 6.74
CA PRO A 49 31.81 -28.02 6.51
C PRO A 49 32.69 -28.60 7.61
N THR A 50 33.81 -29.23 7.22
CA THR A 50 34.85 -29.63 8.15
C THR A 50 35.51 -28.37 8.70
N TRP A 51 36.10 -28.48 9.92
CA TRP A 51 36.81 -27.38 10.60
C TRP A 51 37.84 -26.62 9.72
N THR A 52 38.39 -27.30 8.74
CA THR A 52 39.40 -26.77 7.81
C THR A 52 38.81 -25.92 6.70
N THR A 53 37.50 -25.98 6.47
CA THR A 53 36.81 -25.24 5.38
C THR A 53 36.00 -24.05 5.88
N VAL A 54 35.88 -23.88 7.19
CA VAL A 54 35.20 -22.72 7.78
C VAL A 54 36.15 -21.51 7.72
N THR A 55 35.91 -20.64 6.79
CA THR A 55 36.62 -19.35 6.66
C THR A 55 35.82 -18.28 7.37
N GLY A 56 36.28 -17.84 8.52
CA GLY A 56 35.68 -16.74 9.27
C GLY A 56 35.77 -16.91 10.78
N HIS A 57 35.55 -15.83 11.51
CA HIS A 57 35.48 -15.89 12.97
C HIS A 57 34.16 -16.53 13.38
N TRP A 58 34.18 -17.36 14.44
CA TRP A 58 33.01 -18.01 15.03
C TRP A 58 31.82 -17.06 15.26
N ALA A 59 32.12 -15.82 15.58
CA ALA A 59 31.08 -14.78 15.80
C ALA A 59 30.50 -14.17 14.54
N SER A 60 31.16 -14.31 13.38
CA SER A 60 30.73 -13.64 12.15
C SER A 60 29.72 -14.44 11.31
N ASN A 61 29.69 -15.76 11.48
CA ASN A 61 28.78 -16.64 10.73
C ASN A 61 27.49 -16.99 11.51
N TRP A 62 27.36 -16.52 12.76
CA TRP A 62 26.34 -17.00 13.67
C TRP A 62 25.30 -15.95 14.03
N ASN A 63 25.52 -14.69 13.67
CA ASN A 63 24.63 -13.62 14.09
C ASN A 63 24.45 -12.57 13.00
N THR A 64 23.59 -12.81 12.03
CA THR A 64 22.82 -11.72 11.44
C THR A 64 21.73 -11.35 12.45
N VAL A 65 22.15 -10.58 13.46
CA VAL A 65 21.23 -10.05 14.46
C VAL A 65 20.41 -8.96 13.79
N GLU A 66 19.18 -9.25 13.49
CA GLU A 66 18.26 -8.25 12.97
C GLU A 66 17.52 -7.57 14.13
N ASN A 67 17.61 -6.25 14.16
CA ASN A 67 16.83 -5.44 15.09
C ASN A 67 15.40 -5.34 14.58
N VAL A 68 14.46 -5.89 15.33
CA VAL A 68 13.06 -5.97 14.93
C VAL A 68 12.13 -5.41 16.00
N LEU A 69 11.01 -4.93 15.52
CA LEU A 69 9.89 -4.57 16.36
C LEU A 69 9.01 -5.80 16.58
N VAL A 70 8.70 -6.08 17.83
CA VAL A 70 7.91 -7.23 18.25
C VAL A 70 6.63 -6.74 18.92
N PHE A 71 5.51 -7.31 18.52
CA PHE A 71 4.18 -7.00 19.03
C PHE A 71 3.62 -8.19 19.79
N ALA A 72 3.17 -8.00 21.01
CA ALA A 72 2.46 -9.01 21.77
C ALA A 72 0.97 -8.69 21.80
N SER A 73 0.15 -9.62 21.31
CA SER A 73 -1.31 -9.51 21.32
C SER A 73 -1.87 -10.36 22.45
N PRO A 74 -2.54 -9.77 23.44
CA PRO A 74 -3.19 -10.51 24.50
C PRO A 74 -4.45 -11.25 24.00
N THR A 75 -5.12 -10.71 22.98
CA THR A 75 -6.33 -11.31 22.42
C THR A 75 -6.03 -12.63 21.72
N ASN A 76 -4.96 -12.67 20.93
CA ASN A 76 -4.58 -13.86 20.17
C ASN A 76 -3.55 -14.72 20.91
N THR A 77 -3.03 -14.28 22.07
CA THR A 77 -1.96 -14.96 22.82
C THR A 77 -0.73 -15.27 21.96
N LYS A 78 -0.45 -14.41 20.98
CA LYS A 78 0.63 -14.55 20.00
C LYS A 78 1.60 -13.38 20.08
N VAL A 79 2.82 -13.63 19.64
CA VAL A 79 3.86 -12.63 19.43
C VAL A 79 4.11 -12.52 17.95
N TYR A 80 4.02 -11.29 17.42
CA TYR A 80 4.22 -10.98 16.00
C TYR A 80 5.52 -10.24 15.82
N ARG A 81 6.21 -10.54 14.74
CA ARG A 81 7.40 -9.83 14.29
C ARG A 81 7.02 -8.85 13.18
N ASP A 82 7.53 -7.62 13.26
CA ASP A 82 7.35 -6.65 12.19
C ASP A 82 8.21 -6.99 10.97
N ARG A 83 7.74 -6.61 9.79
CA ARG A 83 8.45 -6.71 8.50
C ARG A 83 8.80 -8.12 8.03
N VAL A 84 7.99 -9.09 8.34
CA VAL A 84 8.15 -10.46 7.82
C VAL A 84 7.04 -10.76 6.82
N GLY A 85 7.37 -10.64 5.52
CA GLY A 85 6.41 -10.92 4.44
C GLY A 85 5.27 -9.90 4.34
N TYR A 86 4.24 -10.27 3.58
CA TYR A 86 3.08 -9.43 3.28
C TYR A 86 1.78 -10.00 3.86
N GLN A 87 1.90 -10.96 4.77
CA GLN A 87 0.78 -11.60 5.45
C GLN A 87 0.82 -11.31 6.95
N ALA A 88 -0.36 -11.17 7.53
CA ALA A 88 -0.54 -11.12 8.97
C ALA A 88 -1.17 -12.44 9.43
N ASP A 89 -0.41 -13.28 10.14
CA ASP A 89 -0.86 -14.59 10.65
C ASP A 89 -1.44 -15.53 9.55
N GLY A 90 -0.81 -15.50 8.35
CA GLY A 90 -1.23 -16.30 7.20
C GLY A 90 -2.38 -15.69 6.39
N VAL A 91 -2.85 -14.49 6.75
CA VAL A 91 -3.86 -13.75 5.99
C VAL A 91 -3.18 -12.60 5.26
N ASN A 92 -3.50 -12.44 3.97
CA ASN A 92 -2.98 -11.34 3.17
C ASN A 92 -3.36 -9.99 3.78
N MET A 93 -2.40 -9.07 3.80
CA MET A 93 -2.64 -7.71 4.28
C MET A 93 -3.18 -6.85 3.16
N ASN A 94 -4.32 -6.20 3.39
CA ASN A 94 -4.82 -5.19 2.47
C ASN A 94 -3.95 -3.93 2.55
N SER A 95 -3.42 -3.50 1.41
CA SER A 95 -2.65 -2.27 1.27
C SER A 95 -3.34 -1.36 0.26
N TYR A 96 -3.53 -0.09 0.60
CA TYR A 96 -4.18 0.84 -0.31
C TYR A 96 -3.62 2.25 -0.24
N ILE A 97 -3.78 2.96 -1.35
CA ILE A 97 -3.59 4.41 -1.46
C ILE A 97 -4.92 5.00 -1.91
N GLU A 98 -5.41 5.98 -1.17
CA GLU A 98 -6.65 6.67 -1.51
C GLU A 98 -6.43 8.18 -1.48
N ARG A 99 -6.93 8.85 -2.48
CA ARG A 99 -7.03 10.31 -2.49
C ARG A 99 -8.32 10.74 -3.18
N ILE A 100 -9.01 11.67 -2.56
CA ILE A 100 -10.26 12.26 -3.07
C ILE A 100 -10.08 13.76 -3.32
N GLY A 101 -10.99 14.35 -4.08
CA GLY A 101 -11.02 15.79 -4.31
C GLY A 101 -10.08 16.29 -5.40
N TYR A 102 -9.66 15.43 -6.35
CA TYR A 102 -8.91 15.89 -7.51
C TYR A 102 -9.78 16.69 -8.48
N ALA A 103 -9.37 17.89 -8.84
CA ALA A 103 -10.06 18.71 -9.84
C ALA A 103 -9.65 18.39 -11.29
N MET A 104 -8.60 17.61 -11.53
CA MET A 104 -8.08 17.19 -12.85
C MET A 104 -7.90 18.35 -13.84
N ASP A 105 -7.11 19.33 -13.47
CA ASP A 105 -6.86 20.50 -14.31
C ASP A 105 -5.42 20.55 -14.84
N GLU A 106 -5.27 20.96 -16.12
CA GLU A 106 -3.98 20.99 -16.80
C GLU A 106 -3.02 22.07 -16.30
N GLN A 107 -3.49 23.03 -15.50
CA GLN A 107 -2.73 24.26 -15.18
C GLN A 107 -2.60 24.60 -13.70
N ASN A 108 -2.61 23.66 -12.80
CA ASN A 108 -2.54 23.94 -11.34
C ASN A 108 -3.66 24.87 -10.80
N ASN A 109 -4.67 25.19 -11.59
CA ASN A 109 -5.81 25.99 -11.19
C ASN A 109 -7.05 25.08 -11.17
N PRO A 110 -7.48 24.59 -9.99
CA PRO A 110 -8.56 23.61 -9.90
C PRO A 110 -9.89 24.21 -10.39
N ASP A 111 -10.25 23.91 -11.64
CA ASP A 111 -11.58 24.26 -12.18
C ASP A 111 -12.63 23.26 -11.71
N GLN A 112 -13.31 23.60 -10.63
CA GLN A 112 -14.45 22.84 -10.11
C GLN A 112 -15.78 23.17 -10.81
N SER A 113 -15.77 24.07 -11.79
CA SER A 113 -16.99 24.51 -12.46
C SER A 113 -17.38 23.60 -13.64
N SER A 114 -16.41 22.98 -14.30
CA SER A 114 -16.63 22.12 -15.47
C SER A 114 -16.72 20.64 -15.11
N VAL A 115 -17.61 19.93 -15.81
CA VAL A 115 -17.66 18.46 -15.75
C VAL A 115 -16.63 17.90 -16.71
N LYS A 116 -15.78 17.04 -16.22
CA LYS A 116 -14.76 16.35 -17.01
C LYS A 116 -15.11 14.88 -17.14
N HIS A 117 -14.47 14.20 -18.05
CA HIS A 117 -14.65 12.78 -18.28
C HIS A 117 -13.29 12.09 -18.35
N ILE A 118 -13.04 11.15 -17.42
CA ILE A 118 -11.84 10.32 -17.44
C ILE A 118 -12.13 9.09 -18.30
N LYS A 119 -11.28 8.84 -19.29
CA LYS A 119 -11.39 7.69 -20.20
C LYS A 119 -10.44 6.56 -19.85
N ALA A 120 -9.26 6.93 -19.41
CA ALA A 120 -8.24 5.96 -19.05
C ALA A 120 -7.25 6.55 -18.03
N ILE A 121 -6.60 5.66 -17.30
CA ILE A 121 -5.50 5.95 -16.40
C ILE A 121 -4.33 5.09 -16.83
N TRP A 122 -3.13 5.67 -16.97
CA TRP A 122 -1.87 4.97 -17.20
C TRP A 122 -1.07 4.95 -15.91
N PRO A 123 -1.15 3.86 -15.15
CA PRO A 123 -0.35 3.72 -13.95
C PRO A 123 1.09 3.38 -14.32
N LYS A 124 2.04 4.14 -13.76
CA LYS A 124 3.44 3.76 -13.75
C LYS A 124 3.74 3.05 -12.44
N MET A 125 3.71 1.73 -12.46
CA MET A 125 3.84 0.92 -11.27
C MET A 125 4.51 -0.42 -11.56
N THR A 126 5.02 -1.03 -10.51
CA THR A 126 5.56 -2.39 -10.52
C THR A 126 4.88 -3.21 -9.43
N ILE A 127 4.73 -4.50 -9.68
CA ILE A 127 4.21 -5.48 -8.72
C ILE A 127 5.03 -6.75 -8.81
N ASP A 128 5.26 -7.38 -7.67
CA ASP A 128 5.93 -8.67 -7.63
C ASP A 128 4.96 -9.79 -8.02
N LYS A 129 5.51 -10.91 -8.51
CA LYS A 129 4.76 -12.13 -8.82
C LYS A 129 3.69 -12.00 -9.90
N SER A 130 3.74 -10.96 -10.75
CA SER A 130 2.73 -10.71 -11.81
C SER A 130 1.28 -10.72 -11.30
N ASP A 131 1.08 -10.25 -10.08
CA ASP A 131 -0.23 -10.12 -9.47
C ASP A 131 -1.01 -8.92 -10.02
N THR A 132 -2.22 -8.72 -9.52
CA THR A 132 -3.10 -7.62 -9.90
C THR A 132 -3.30 -6.64 -8.75
N VAL A 133 -3.60 -5.40 -9.10
CA VAL A 133 -4.11 -4.39 -8.17
C VAL A 133 -5.49 -3.92 -8.62
N ASP A 134 -6.31 -3.54 -7.68
CA ASP A 134 -7.66 -3.09 -7.90
C ASP A 134 -7.73 -1.57 -7.90
N PHE A 135 -8.27 -1.00 -8.98
CA PHE A 135 -8.50 0.43 -9.14
C PHE A 135 -9.97 0.76 -8.91
N TYR A 136 -10.21 1.77 -8.09
CA TYR A 136 -11.53 2.37 -7.90
C TYR A 136 -11.45 3.84 -8.28
N ILE A 137 -12.40 4.28 -9.08
CA ILE A 137 -12.51 5.66 -9.51
C ILE A 137 -13.74 6.27 -8.85
N GLY A 138 -13.51 7.30 -8.05
CA GLY A 138 -14.57 8.06 -7.41
C GLY A 138 -14.96 9.30 -8.20
N THR A 139 -16.22 9.65 -8.19
CA THR A 139 -16.73 10.89 -8.77
C THR A 139 -17.59 11.65 -7.78
N GLN A 140 -17.50 13.00 -7.82
CA GLN A 140 -18.32 13.92 -7.05
C GLN A 140 -18.71 15.13 -7.90
N MET A 141 -19.87 15.68 -7.69
CA MET A 141 -20.30 16.95 -8.30
C MET A 141 -20.02 18.16 -7.39
N SER A 142 -19.83 17.91 -6.09
CA SER A 142 -19.55 18.91 -5.07
C SER A 142 -18.65 18.31 -4.00
N THR A 143 -17.90 19.14 -3.29
CA THR A 143 -17.06 18.72 -2.14
C THR A 143 -17.86 18.21 -0.95
N GLU A 144 -19.13 18.58 -0.86
CA GLU A 144 -20.04 18.15 0.23
C GLU A 144 -20.74 16.84 -0.07
N GLU A 145 -20.69 16.38 -1.31
CA GLU A 145 -21.32 15.15 -1.76
C GLU A 145 -20.41 13.95 -1.44
N ALA A 146 -21.03 12.82 -1.07
CA ALA A 146 -20.30 11.58 -0.91
C ALA A 146 -19.69 11.12 -2.24
N VAL A 147 -18.50 10.55 -2.19
CA VAL A 147 -17.83 9.99 -3.38
C VAL A 147 -18.62 8.79 -3.89
N SER A 148 -19.00 8.83 -5.17
CA SER A 148 -19.54 7.66 -5.86
C SER A 148 -18.41 6.87 -6.48
N TRP A 149 -18.14 5.68 -5.96
CA TRP A 149 -17.05 4.81 -6.40
C TRP A 149 -17.50 3.84 -7.48
N GLU A 150 -16.71 3.72 -8.54
CA GLU A 150 -16.80 2.71 -9.60
C GLU A 150 -15.58 1.78 -9.51
N GLY A 151 -15.79 0.48 -9.59
CA GLY A 151 -14.74 -0.55 -9.50
C GLY A 151 -15.19 -1.74 -8.64
N PRO A 152 -14.29 -2.73 -8.40
CA PRO A 152 -12.88 -2.74 -8.76
C PRO A 152 -12.64 -2.97 -10.26
N ILE A 153 -11.62 -2.29 -10.79
CA ILE A 153 -11.08 -2.56 -12.11
C ILE A 153 -9.70 -3.18 -11.92
N GLN A 154 -9.58 -4.46 -12.20
CA GLN A 154 -8.32 -5.18 -12.03
C GLN A 154 -7.29 -4.74 -13.07
N PHE A 155 -6.09 -4.50 -12.62
CA PHE A 155 -4.97 -4.09 -13.45
C PHE A 155 -3.72 -4.93 -13.13
N ASN A 156 -3.12 -5.49 -14.19
CA ASN A 156 -1.85 -6.20 -14.12
C ASN A 156 -0.82 -5.42 -14.94
N PRO A 157 0.23 -4.84 -14.32
CA PRO A 157 1.22 -4.02 -15.02
C PRO A 157 2.06 -4.78 -16.04
N ASP A 158 2.19 -6.11 -15.92
CA ASP A 158 2.96 -6.94 -16.86
C ASP A 158 2.21 -7.18 -18.17
N THR A 159 0.89 -7.15 -18.16
CA THR A 159 0.04 -7.48 -19.31
C THR A 159 -0.78 -6.32 -19.84
N GLN A 160 -0.96 -5.29 -19.05
CA GLN A 160 -1.80 -4.14 -19.36
C GLN A 160 -1.00 -2.84 -19.23
N SER A 161 -1.22 -1.91 -20.13
CA SER A 161 -0.60 -0.58 -20.09
C SER A 161 -1.50 0.49 -19.49
N LYS A 162 -2.81 0.24 -19.39
CA LYS A 162 -3.79 1.21 -18.92
C LYS A 162 -4.98 0.57 -18.25
N VAL A 163 -5.59 1.32 -17.35
CA VAL A 163 -6.90 1.07 -16.75
C VAL A 163 -7.93 1.83 -17.56
N SER A 164 -8.84 1.14 -18.24
CA SER A 164 -9.92 1.77 -18.99
C SER A 164 -11.10 2.02 -18.05
N CYS A 165 -11.53 3.28 -17.95
CA CYS A 165 -12.64 3.68 -17.10
C CYS A 165 -13.51 4.72 -17.83
N ARG A 166 -14.71 4.99 -17.30
CA ARG A 166 -15.63 6.00 -17.84
C ARG A 166 -16.28 6.75 -16.69
N ALA A 167 -15.51 7.62 -16.08
CA ALA A 167 -15.98 8.38 -14.93
C ALA A 167 -16.20 9.84 -15.30
N SER A 168 -17.35 10.41 -14.90
CA SER A 168 -17.71 11.80 -15.18
C SER A 168 -18.04 12.52 -13.89
N GLY A 169 -17.35 13.63 -13.63
CA GLY A 169 -17.55 14.43 -12.43
C GLY A 169 -16.85 15.78 -12.51
N LYS A 170 -17.00 16.58 -11.47
CA LYS A 170 -16.23 17.80 -11.26
C LYS A 170 -14.99 17.54 -10.43
N LEU A 171 -15.13 16.66 -9.46
CA LEU A 171 -14.07 16.18 -8.57
C LEU A 171 -13.97 14.67 -8.68
N TYR A 172 -12.77 14.16 -8.49
CA TYR A 172 -12.47 12.75 -8.61
C TYR A 172 -11.81 12.22 -7.34
N GLY A 173 -12.07 10.95 -7.09
CA GLY A 173 -11.34 10.13 -6.16
C GLY A 173 -10.60 9.03 -6.89
N LEU A 174 -9.47 8.62 -6.36
CA LEU A 174 -8.76 7.43 -6.80
C LEU A 174 -8.40 6.61 -5.58
N ARG A 175 -8.72 5.33 -5.63
CA ARG A 175 -8.24 4.34 -4.68
C ARG A 175 -7.62 3.19 -5.44
N ILE A 176 -6.44 2.81 -5.03
CA ILE A 176 -5.68 1.68 -5.56
C ILE A 176 -5.43 0.78 -4.38
N GLU A 177 -5.82 -0.48 -4.47
CA GLU A 177 -5.65 -1.43 -3.38
C GLU A 177 -5.17 -2.80 -3.88
N SER A 178 -4.53 -3.53 -2.99
CA SER A 178 -4.14 -4.91 -3.20
C SER A 178 -4.25 -5.67 -1.88
N ASP A 179 -4.87 -6.83 -1.93
CA ASP A 179 -4.95 -7.81 -0.85
C ASP A 179 -4.09 -9.06 -1.14
N ASN A 180 -3.18 -8.96 -2.10
CA ASN A 180 -2.30 -10.04 -2.51
C ASN A 180 -1.06 -10.14 -1.61
N ASP A 181 -0.44 -11.32 -1.60
CA ASP A 181 0.87 -11.57 -0.97
C ASP A 181 2.02 -11.08 -1.87
N SER A 182 1.93 -9.82 -2.31
CA SER A 182 2.86 -9.21 -3.26
C SER A 182 3.15 -7.78 -2.90
N GLN A 183 4.42 -7.38 -3.08
CA GLN A 183 4.79 -5.98 -2.97
C GLN A 183 4.45 -5.26 -4.26
N TRP A 184 3.84 -4.08 -4.13
CA TRP A 184 3.61 -3.19 -5.25
C TRP A 184 4.15 -1.79 -4.96
N ARG A 185 4.55 -1.11 -6.02
CA ARG A 185 5.09 0.24 -5.95
C ARG A 185 4.48 1.10 -7.05
N LEU A 186 3.88 2.21 -6.65
CA LEU A 186 3.36 3.23 -7.55
C LEU A 186 4.38 4.36 -7.68
N GLU A 187 4.77 4.68 -8.92
CA GLU A 187 5.70 5.79 -9.23
C GLU A 187 4.97 7.02 -9.76
N GLY A 188 3.85 6.82 -10.46
CA GLY A 188 3.10 7.91 -11.04
C GLY A 188 1.80 7.45 -11.70
N LEU A 189 0.98 8.44 -12.07
CA LEU A 189 -0.31 8.25 -12.72
C LEU A 189 -0.47 9.32 -13.79
N GLU A 190 -0.86 8.89 -14.98
CA GLU A 190 -1.28 9.78 -16.06
C GLU A 190 -2.77 9.56 -16.35
N PHE A 191 -3.51 10.63 -16.58
CA PHE A 191 -4.96 10.57 -16.80
C PHE A 191 -5.32 11.07 -18.17
N GLU A 192 -6.14 10.32 -18.91
CA GLU A 192 -6.79 10.81 -20.12
C GLU A 192 -8.11 11.46 -19.75
N VAL A 193 -8.11 12.79 -19.76
CA VAL A 193 -9.27 13.60 -19.38
C VAL A 193 -9.82 14.34 -20.57
N GLN A 194 -11.12 14.27 -20.76
CA GLN A 194 -11.84 15.04 -21.76
C GLN A 194 -12.82 16.00 -21.09
N ASN A 195 -12.73 17.29 -21.40
CA ASN A 195 -13.71 18.27 -20.95
C ASN A 195 -15.06 18.04 -21.64
N SER A 196 -16.12 17.85 -20.87
CA SER A 196 -17.47 17.67 -21.37
C SER A 196 -18.17 18.99 -21.77
N GLY A 197 -17.42 20.09 -21.77
CA GLY A 197 -17.95 21.43 -22.07
C GLY A 197 -18.63 22.07 -20.86
N ARG A 198 -18.43 23.37 -20.75
CA ARG A 198 -19.19 24.24 -19.85
C ARG A 198 -20.62 24.29 -20.39
N ARG A 199 -21.61 23.85 -19.63
CA ARG A 199 -23.00 24.20 -19.96
C ARG A 199 -23.06 25.74 -20.01
N GLY A 200 -23.08 26.29 -21.21
CA GLY A 200 -23.13 27.74 -21.41
C GLY A 200 -24.28 28.30 -20.58
N SER A 201 -23.98 29.26 -19.71
CA SER A 201 -25.00 30.11 -19.17
C SER A 201 -25.66 30.78 -20.37
N ARG A 202 -26.92 30.45 -20.67
CA ARG A 202 -27.73 31.27 -21.53
C ARG A 202 -27.84 32.62 -20.83
N SER A 203 -27.13 33.63 -21.34
CA SER A 203 -27.43 35.02 -21.01
C SER A 203 -28.78 35.30 -21.61
N TYR A 204 -29.76 35.61 -20.79
CA TYR A 204 -31.00 36.26 -21.18
C TYR A 204 -30.75 37.76 -21.23
#